data_beb167f11d9f34c95e531367d452d230
#
_entry.id   beb167f11d9f34c95e531367d452d230
#
_cell.length_a   1.000
_cell.length_b   1.000
_cell.length_c   1.000
_cell.angle_alpha   90.00
_cell.angle_beta   90.00
_cell.angle_gamma   90.00
#
_symmetry.space_group_name_H-M   'P 1'
#
loop_
_entity.id
_entity.type
_entity.pdbx_description
1 polymer ?
#
loop_
_entity_poly.entity_id
_entity_poly.type
_entity_poly.pdbx_seq_one_letter_code
_entity_poly.pdbx_strand_id
1 'polypeptide(L)'
;MKAPRVTLDQWRTLQAVVDQGGFAQAAEVLHRSQSSVSYAVARLQEQLGMPLLRIDGRKAVLTEAGNVLLRRSRQLINQASQLEDLAHHLEQGWEAEVRLVVDAAYPNARLVRALS
;
A
#
# COMPACT_ATOMS: atom_id res chain seq x y z
N MET A 1 1.03 21.66 0.22
CA MET A 1 0.53 20.32 0.59
C MET A 1 1.45 19.67 1.61
N LYS A 2 0.91 19.15 2.69
CA LYS A 2 1.71 18.45 3.67
C LYS A 2 1.98 17.01 3.22
N ALA A 3 3.20 16.55 3.42
CA ALA A 3 3.51 15.14 3.22
C ALA A 3 2.84 14.31 4.33
N PRO A 4 2.34 13.12 4.01
CA PRO A 4 1.79 12.23 5.03
C PRO A 4 2.86 11.83 6.03
N ARG A 5 2.49 11.72 7.30
CA ARG A 5 3.39 11.26 8.37
C ARG A 5 3.25 9.77 8.63
N VAL A 6 2.10 9.22 8.28
CA VAL A 6 1.81 7.79 8.42
C VAL A 6 2.27 7.08 7.14
N THR A 7 2.94 5.95 7.30
CA THR A 7 3.50 5.20 6.17
C THR A 7 2.55 4.11 5.69
N LEU A 8 2.74 3.66 4.45
CA LEU A 8 2.00 2.53 3.91
C LEU A 8 2.27 1.25 4.72
N ASP A 9 3.49 1.09 5.21
CA ASP A 9 3.83 -0.08 6.03
C ASP A 9 3.01 -0.14 7.32
N GLN A 10 2.75 1.00 7.93
CA GLN A 10 1.89 1.04 9.13
C GLN A 10 0.47 0.57 8.81
N TRP A 11 -0.07 1.01 7.69
CA TRP A 11 -1.39 0.57 7.25
C TRP A 11 -1.42 -0.92 6.93
N ARG A 12 -0.38 -1.42 6.25
CA ARG A 12 -0.26 -2.84 5.93
C ARG A 12 -0.16 -3.67 7.22
N THR A 13 0.55 -3.17 8.20
CA THR A 13 0.68 -3.85 9.50
C THR A 13 -0.67 -3.95 10.20
N LEU A 14 -1.42 -2.87 10.23
CA LEU A 14 -2.78 -2.89 10.79
C LEU A 14 -3.67 -3.91 10.06
N GLN A 15 -3.61 -3.91 8.73
CA GLN A 15 -4.39 -4.85 7.92
C GLN A 15 -4.05 -6.29 8.27
N ALA A 16 -2.77 -6.59 8.43
CA ALA A 16 -2.33 -7.94 8.79
C ALA A 16 -2.86 -8.36 10.16
N VAL A 17 -2.83 -7.46 11.13
CA VAL A 17 -3.37 -7.76 12.47
C VAL A 17 -4.85 -8.11 12.40
N VAL A 18 -5.61 -7.33 11.64
CA VAL A 18 -7.05 -7.56 11.50
C VAL A 18 -7.33 -8.83 10.71
N ASP A 19 -6.64 -9.02 9.58
CA ASP A 19 -6.88 -10.16 8.69
C ASP A 19 -6.44 -11.48 9.33
N GLN A 20 -5.38 -11.48 10.12
CA GLN A 20 -4.87 -12.68 10.78
C GLN A 20 -5.49 -12.93 12.14
N GLY A 21 -6.21 -11.96 12.68
CA GLY A 21 -6.91 -12.12 13.95
C GLY A 21 -6.07 -11.83 15.18
N GLY A 22 -4.85 -11.32 15.04
CA GLY A 22 -4.04 -10.97 16.20
C GLY A 22 -2.62 -10.56 15.85
N PHE A 23 -1.91 -10.03 16.84
CA PHE A 23 -0.56 -9.50 16.66
C PHE A 23 0.47 -10.60 16.39
N ALA A 24 0.37 -11.71 17.10
CA ALA A 24 1.29 -12.83 16.92
C ALA A 24 1.17 -13.42 15.52
N GLN A 25 -0.06 -13.63 15.06
CA GLN A 25 -0.33 -14.17 13.73
C GLN A 25 0.12 -13.22 12.63
N ALA A 26 -0.11 -11.92 12.82
CA ALA A 26 0.37 -10.91 11.88
C ALA A 26 1.90 -10.89 11.79
N ALA A 27 2.56 -11.02 12.94
CA ALA A 27 4.02 -11.05 12.99
C ALA A 27 4.59 -12.21 12.18
N GLU A 28 3.96 -13.38 12.23
CA GLU A 28 4.37 -14.53 11.43
C GLU A 28 4.29 -14.24 9.94
N VAL A 29 3.15 -13.73 9.49
CA VAL A 29 2.91 -13.45 8.06
C VAL A 29 3.84 -12.36 7.54
N LEU A 30 4.12 -11.36 8.37
CA LEU A 30 4.96 -10.24 7.99
C LEU A 30 6.46 -10.52 8.19
N HIS A 31 6.81 -11.67 8.75
CA HIS A 31 8.19 -12.03 9.07
C HIS A 31 8.86 -10.97 9.94
N ARG A 32 8.13 -10.53 10.97
CA ARG A 32 8.59 -9.51 11.92
C ARG A 32 8.30 -9.97 13.33
N SER A 33 8.96 -9.34 14.31
CA SER A 33 8.68 -9.64 15.71
C SER A 33 7.31 -9.10 16.10
N GLN A 34 6.68 -9.74 17.08
CA GLN A 34 5.40 -9.27 17.59
C GLN A 34 5.51 -7.86 18.17
N SER A 35 6.61 -7.56 18.84
CA SER A 35 6.83 -6.23 19.39
C SER A 35 6.93 -5.16 18.30
N SER A 36 7.54 -5.49 17.15
CA SER A 36 7.61 -4.61 16.01
C SER A 36 6.22 -4.31 15.44
N VAL A 37 5.38 -5.33 15.33
CA VAL A 37 4.01 -5.19 14.85
C VAL A 37 3.19 -4.33 15.81
N SER A 38 3.29 -4.62 17.10
CA SER A 38 2.59 -3.86 18.14
C SER A 38 3.01 -2.40 18.16
N TYR A 39 4.31 -2.15 18.02
CA TYR A 39 4.84 -0.79 17.97
C TYR A 39 4.30 -0.02 16.77
N ALA A 40 4.29 -0.65 15.59
CA ALA A 40 3.81 -0.01 14.36
C ALA A 40 2.34 0.40 14.49
N VAL A 41 1.51 -0.47 15.04
CA VAL A 41 0.08 -0.17 15.23
C VAL A 41 -0.12 0.91 16.30
N ALA A 42 0.61 0.83 17.41
CA ALA A 42 0.53 1.84 18.45
C ALA A 42 0.97 3.22 17.93
N ARG A 43 2.04 3.24 17.15
CA ARG A 43 2.54 4.48 16.56
C ARG A 43 1.54 5.09 15.58
N LEU A 44 0.90 4.25 14.77
CA LEU A 44 -0.14 4.67 13.83
C LEU A 44 -1.28 5.37 14.58
N GLN A 45 -1.77 4.75 15.65
CA GLN A 45 -2.86 5.31 16.44
C GLN A 45 -2.45 6.62 17.11
N GLU A 46 -1.24 6.67 17.61
CA GLU A 46 -0.69 7.88 18.23
C GLU A 46 -0.60 9.03 17.22
N GLN A 47 -0.11 8.75 16.02
CA GLN A 47 0.01 9.76 14.97
C GLN A 47 -1.33 10.29 14.50
N LEU A 48 -2.35 9.42 14.43
CA LEU A 48 -3.69 9.82 14.04
C LEU A 48 -4.48 10.43 15.19
N GLY A 49 -4.03 10.22 16.42
CA GLY A 49 -4.69 10.76 17.61
C GLY A 49 -6.00 10.06 17.96
N MET A 50 -6.17 8.81 17.54
CA MET A 50 -7.38 8.05 17.84
C MET A 50 -7.10 6.55 17.84
N PRO A 51 -7.83 5.77 18.65
CA PRO A 51 -7.69 4.32 18.64
C PRO A 51 -8.36 3.73 17.40
N LEU A 52 -7.66 2.82 16.75
CA LEU A 52 -8.18 2.07 15.59
C LEU A 52 -8.52 0.64 15.97
N LEU A 53 -7.86 0.13 17.00
CA LEU A 53 -8.10 -1.20 17.56
C LEU A 53 -8.42 -1.08 19.04
N ARG A 54 -9.22 -2.01 19.53
CA ARG A 54 -9.44 -2.21 20.95
C ARG A 54 -9.34 -3.70 21.23
N ILE A 55 -9.03 -4.05 22.46
CA ILE A 55 -8.97 -5.43 22.87
C ILE A 55 -10.31 -5.82 23.46
N ASP A 56 -10.92 -6.84 22.89
CA ASP A 56 -12.17 -7.42 23.35
C ASP A 56 -11.88 -8.87 23.74
N GLY A 57 -11.70 -9.09 25.04
CA GLY A 57 -11.21 -10.37 25.51
C GLY A 57 -9.78 -10.60 25.05
N ARG A 58 -9.58 -11.60 24.20
CA ARG A 58 -8.25 -11.91 23.64
C ARG A 58 -8.10 -11.46 22.19
N LYS A 59 -9.13 -10.83 21.65
CA LYS A 59 -9.13 -10.42 20.23
C LYS A 59 -8.90 -8.93 20.10
N ALA A 60 -8.17 -8.57 19.06
CA ALA A 60 -8.07 -7.19 18.64
C ALA A 60 -9.20 -6.93 17.64
N VAL A 61 -10.09 -6.01 17.99
CA VAL A 61 -11.22 -5.65 17.12
C VAL A 61 -11.11 -4.19 16.71
N LEU A 62 -11.62 -3.88 15.53
CA LEU A 62 -11.61 -2.51 15.03
C LEU A 62 -12.61 -1.64 15.78
N THR A 63 -12.19 -0.42 16.08
CA THR A 63 -13.13 0.62 16.47
C THR A 63 -13.93 1.05 15.24
N GLU A 64 -14.94 1.88 15.43
CA GLU A 64 -15.69 2.44 14.30
C GLU A 64 -14.76 3.24 13.37
N ALA A 65 -13.92 4.08 13.94
CA ALA A 65 -12.92 4.83 13.19
C ALA A 65 -11.94 3.90 12.46
N GLY A 66 -11.48 2.85 13.18
CA GLY A 66 -10.59 1.86 12.58
C GLY A 66 -11.21 1.17 11.38
N ASN A 67 -12.49 0.85 11.46
CA ASN A 67 -13.20 0.20 10.36
C ASN A 67 -13.24 1.08 9.11
N VAL A 68 -13.56 2.35 9.28
CA VAL A 68 -13.59 3.31 8.16
C VAL A 68 -12.20 3.50 7.57
N LEU A 69 -11.21 3.75 8.42
CA LEU A 69 -9.86 4.05 7.95
C LEU A 69 -9.17 2.82 7.34
N LEU A 70 -9.42 1.64 7.90
CA LEU A 70 -8.86 0.41 7.32
C LEU A 70 -9.37 0.18 5.89
N ARG A 71 -10.66 0.38 5.68
CA ARG A 71 -11.26 0.22 4.36
C ARG A 71 -10.61 1.16 3.34
N ARG A 72 -10.41 2.41 3.73
CA ARG A 72 -9.76 3.40 2.86
C ARG A 72 -8.29 3.08 2.66
N SER A 73 -7.62 2.57 3.69
CA SER A 73 -6.21 2.21 3.58
C SER A 73 -5.99 1.05 2.61
N ARG A 74 -6.94 0.12 2.49
CA ARG A 74 -6.84 -0.97 1.52
C ARG A 74 -6.84 -0.43 0.10
N GLN A 75 -7.66 0.56 -0.18
CA GLN A 75 -7.68 1.23 -1.49
C GLN A 75 -6.35 1.93 -1.76
N LEU A 76 -5.83 2.61 -0.75
CA LEU A 76 -4.56 3.33 -0.87
C LEU A 76 -3.39 2.38 -1.19
N ILE A 77 -3.31 1.27 -0.48
CA ILE A 77 -2.25 0.28 -0.70
C ILE A 77 -2.40 -0.37 -2.06
N ASN A 78 -3.64 -0.67 -2.46
CA ASN A 78 -3.90 -1.23 -3.78
C ASN A 78 -3.46 -0.27 -4.88
N GLN A 79 -3.74 1.03 -4.73
CA GLN A 79 -3.30 2.05 -5.68
C GLN A 79 -1.78 2.17 -5.72
N ALA A 80 -1.12 2.07 -4.58
CA ALA A 80 0.35 2.09 -4.53
C ALA A 80 0.93 0.89 -5.28
N SER A 81 0.36 -0.30 -5.06
CA SER A 81 0.74 -1.51 -5.78
C SER A 81 0.54 -1.37 -7.29
N GLN A 82 -0.59 -0.82 -7.70
CA GLN A 82 -0.88 -0.60 -9.11
C GLN A 82 0.10 0.36 -9.74
N LEU A 83 0.53 1.37 -9.00
CA LEU A 83 1.52 2.32 -9.48
C LEU A 83 2.87 1.65 -9.73
N GLU A 84 3.27 0.75 -8.83
CA GLU A 84 4.50 -0.02 -9.00
C GLU A 84 4.41 -0.98 -10.18
N ASP A 85 3.25 -1.62 -10.35
CA ASP A 85 3.01 -2.49 -11.49
C ASP A 85 3.09 -1.71 -12.80
N LEU A 86 2.52 -0.52 -12.82
CA LEU A 86 2.58 0.36 -13.99
C LEU A 86 4.03 0.71 -14.33
N ALA A 87 4.82 1.08 -13.31
CA ALA A 87 6.23 1.39 -13.52
C ALA A 87 6.99 0.20 -14.12
N HIS A 88 6.68 -1.00 -13.63
CA HIS A 88 7.29 -2.21 -14.15
C HIS A 88 6.91 -2.48 -15.61
N HIS A 89 5.64 -2.27 -15.94
CA HIS A 89 5.17 -2.38 -17.33
C HIS A 89 5.83 -1.36 -18.25
N LEU A 90 5.98 -0.13 -17.78
CA LEU A 90 6.64 0.92 -18.57
C LEU A 90 8.10 0.57 -18.81
N GLU A 91 8.77 -0.02 -17.83
CA GLU A 91 10.16 -0.45 -17.99
C GLU A 91 10.29 -1.53 -19.05
N GLN A 92 9.39 -2.52 -19.04
CA GLN A 92 9.46 -3.66 -19.96
C GLN A 92 8.84 -3.39 -21.32
N GLY A 93 7.73 -2.66 -21.36
CA GLY A 93 6.96 -2.46 -22.56
C GLY A 93 7.01 -1.05 -23.14
N TRP A 94 7.82 -0.18 -22.54
CA TRP A 94 7.85 1.23 -22.92
C TRP A 94 8.08 1.45 -24.42
N GLU A 95 9.09 0.80 -24.98
CA GLU A 95 9.41 0.96 -26.38
C GLU A 95 8.28 0.48 -27.30
N ALA A 96 7.69 -0.65 -26.96
CA ALA A 96 6.60 -1.20 -27.77
C ALA A 96 5.38 -0.29 -27.74
N GLU A 97 5.02 0.23 -26.56
CA GLU A 97 3.88 1.11 -26.42
C GLU A 97 4.09 2.46 -27.11
N VAL A 98 5.26 3.04 -26.96
CA VAL A 98 5.60 4.30 -27.60
C VAL A 98 5.60 4.12 -29.11
N ARG A 99 6.14 3.01 -29.60
CA ARG A 99 6.15 2.70 -31.03
C ARG A 99 4.73 2.60 -31.59
N LEU A 100 3.82 1.93 -30.89
CA LEU A 100 2.44 1.80 -31.31
C LEU A 100 1.75 3.16 -31.40
N VAL A 101 1.95 4.01 -30.42
CA VAL A 101 1.35 5.35 -30.39
C VAL A 101 1.90 6.20 -31.52
N VAL A 102 3.21 6.19 -31.74
CA VAL A 102 3.84 6.99 -32.79
C VAL A 102 3.46 6.46 -34.16
N ASP A 103 3.40 5.16 -34.37
CA ASP A 103 2.99 4.57 -35.64
C ASP A 103 1.55 4.93 -35.99
N ALA A 104 0.68 5.06 -34.98
CA ALA A 104 -0.70 5.50 -35.21
C ALA A 104 -0.82 6.98 -35.50
N ALA A 105 0.02 7.82 -34.88
CA ALA A 105 -0.02 9.26 -35.00
C ALA A 105 0.86 9.78 -36.15
N TYR A 106 2.01 9.13 -36.35
CA TYR A 106 3.03 9.55 -37.33
C TYR A 106 3.50 8.33 -38.12
N PRO A 107 3.44 8.38 -39.45
CA PRO A 107 3.85 7.23 -40.28
C PRO A 107 5.36 6.94 -40.24
N ASN A 108 6.16 7.78 -39.62
CA ASN A 108 7.61 7.61 -39.59
C ASN A 108 8.07 7.06 -38.23
N ALA A 109 8.21 5.75 -38.16
CA ALA A 109 8.59 5.05 -36.90
C ALA A 109 10.02 5.37 -36.43
N ARG A 110 10.85 5.99 -37.26
CA ARG A 110 12.23 6.31 -36.86
C ARG A 110 12.28 7.34 -35.74
N LEU A 111 11.27 8.16 -35.63
CA LEU A 111 11.18 9.14 -34.53
C LEU A 111 11.10 8.49 -33.18
N VAL A 112 10.47 7.34 -33.12
CA VAL A 112 10.33 6.59 -31.85
C VAL A 112 11.69 6.14 -31.34
N ARG A 113 12.53 5.65 -32.21
CA ARG A 113 13.87 5.20 -31.83
C ARG A 113 14.75 6.33 -31.31
N ALA A 114 14.57 7.50 -31.86
CA ALA A 114 15.32 8.67 -31.40
C ALA A 114 14.89 9.11 -30.01
N LEU A 115 13.65 8.83 -29.62
CA LEU A 115 13.11 9.21 -28.33
C LEU A 115 13.30 8.13 -27.24
N SER A 116 13.56 6.93 -27.61
CA SER A 116 13.76 5.84 -26.65
C SER A 116 15.25 5.61 -26.26
#